data_13b7cfb1c15bf1e9f980f5722ace7c2b
#
_entry.id   13b7cfb1c15bf1e9f980f5722ace7c2b
#
_cell.length_a   1.000
_cell.length_b   1.000
_cell.length_c   1.000
_cell.angle_alpha   90.00
_cell.angle_beta   90.00
_cell.angle_gamma   90.00
#
_symmetry.space_group_name_H-M   'P 1'
#
loop_
_entity.id
_entity.type
_entity.pdbx_description
1 polymer ?
#
loop_
_entity_poly.entity_id
_entity_poly.type
_entity_poly.pdbx_seq_one_letter_code
_entity_poly.pdbx_strand_id
1 'polypeptide(L)'
;MKYFPIIFILFAGLKSAQQESYKSVMDIEQFIRLERTVIDKLETHFKRQEERGDVVREEIKQFLKEANISNSQANQTTGDVVGDPIGTFLYLRRAAEDWMTLKINLMCTGEDCPILSGADVIDAVLKREKVVWPSHEDLKDAAVAILQIWNLYELNIDDVMNGRIGSKVSRPLSPGDLFYICRVALDTAMPYEAIKCFEKLQAYLKNTDKEGVTVASVYRGLAGAYNLYGMSKRAVDVIEKYLKLDPENEGAKRDLEFFKLAANGYRGKPINDVTRYGMETDKRLIRNLSRFEQLCRRELTRTSKALAKLRCFLRPAKNSYDIVREEIINNQPRIILYHDVISAEEADGMIHKAQKDASRKDNRHRRETVGRDKTIACDGPKERLLNRMAFRITEQTGFGTDIRKQHNDCHTISEFYLGGTYLPETDYLNRPKTSLYQPGDNIVTWTYLLSDPEDGGLIVFPKLKLSIPCVKGSALLWWNLKLDGTSEPKSVHAHCPVIRGRKWIATKFMRANDQIIKRGCRDSDL
;
A
#
# COMPACT_ATOMS: atom_id res chain seq x y z
N MET A 1 -24.69 -6.92 24.98
CA MET A 1 -24.14 -7.81 23.94
C MET A 1 -24.76 -7.47 22.58
N LYS A 2 -24.38 -6.37 21.91
CA LYS A 2 -24.78 -6.01 20.52
C LYS A 2 -23.91 -4.90 19.89
N TYR A 3 -22.60 -4.86 20.19
CA TYR A 3 -21.67 -3.85 19.62
C TYR A 3 -20.43 -4.45 18.93
N PHE A 4 -20.53 -5.71 18.51
CA PHE A 4 -19.41 -6.41 17.87
C PHE A 4 -19.24 -6.20 16.34
N PRO A 5 -20.22 -5.69 15.54
CA PRO A 5 -20.03 -5.65 14.09
C PRO A 5 -19.29 -4.43 13.55
N ILE A 6 -19.27 -3.27 14.24
CA ILE A 6 -18.70 -2.03 13.67
C ILE A 6 -17.18 -2.01 13.75
N ILE A 7 -16.59 -2.52 14.85
CA ILE A 7 -15.12 -2.64 14.98
C ILE A 7 -14.55 -3.63 13.96
N PHE A 8 -15.30 -4.70 13.66
CA PHE A 8 -14.88 -5.68 12.64
C PHE A 8 -14.96 -5.12 11.22
N ILE A 9 -15.88 -4.19 10.94
CA ILE A 9 -16.02 -3.52 9.63
C ILE A 9 -14.88 -2.50 9.42
N LEU A 10 -14.47 -1.75 10.43
CA LEU A 10 -13.31 -0.85 10.33
C LEU A 10 -12.00 -1.61 10.14
N PHE A 11 -11.80 -2.73 10.83
CA PHE A 11 -10.64 -3.59 10.62
C PHE A 11 -10.74 -4.43 9.35
N ALA A 12 -11.93 -4.88 8.96
CA ALA A 12 -12.16 -5.56 7.68
C ALA A 12 -12.03 -4.61 6.49
N GLY A 13 -12.48 -3.35 6.63
CA GLY A 13 -12.29 -2.31 5.62
C GLY A 13 -10.82 -1.95 5.42
N LEU A 14 -10.06 -1.74 6.49
CA LEU A 14 -8.61 -1.52 6.42
C LEU A 14 -7.85 -2.75 5.88
N LYS A 15 -8.25 -3.98 6.25
CA LYS A 15 -7.67 -5.20 5.66
C LYS A 15 -8.04 -5.40 4.20
N SER A 16 -9.24 -5.03 3.79
CA SER A 16 -9.70 -5.09 2.40
C SER A 16 -8.97 -4.04 1.54
N ALA A 17 -8.86 -2.79 2.03
CA ALA A 17 -8.12 -1.74 1.35
C ALA A 17 -6.62 -2.05 1.17
N GLN A 18 -5.98 -2.70 2.17
CA GLN A 18 -4.60 -3.18 2.05
C GLN A 18 -4.41 -4.28 1.00
N GLN A 19 -5.48 -4.99 0.63
CA GLN A 19 -5.41 -6.15 -0.25
C GLN A 19 -5.46 -5.78 -1.74
N GLU A 20 -5.98 -4.60 -2.07
CA GLU A 20 -6.25 -4.18 -3.45
C GLU A 20 -5.18 -3.23 -4.03
N SER A 21 -4.55 -2.36 -3.23
CA SER A 21 -3.54 -1.39 -3.68
C SER A 21 -2.24 -2.02 -4.25
N TYR A 22 -2.14 -3.32 -4.24
CA TYR A 22 -1.01 -4.07 -4.78
C TYR A 22 -1.03 -4.27 -6.30
N LYS A 23 -2.21 -4.23 -6.94
CA LYS A 23 -2.36 -4.52 -8.37
C LYS A 23 -1.99 -3.35 -9.27
N SER A 24 -2.38 -2.15 -8.86
CA SER A 24 -2.28 -0.97 -9.71
C SER A 24 -0.83 -0.59 -10.03
N VAL A 25 0.07 -0.72 -9.06
CA VAL A 25 1.47 -0.32 -9.23
C VAL A 25 2.30 -1.35 -10.01
N MET A 26 1.99 -2.64 -9.90
CA MET A 26 2.69 -3.69 -10.67
C MET A 26 2.52 -3.52 -12.19
N ASP A 27 1.36 -3.04 -12.60
CA ASP A 27 1.01 -2.98 -14.01
C ASP A 27 1.31 -1.59 -14.63
N ILE A 28 1.63 -0.56 -13.81
CA ILE A 28 1.86 0.80 -14.32
C ILE A 28 3.04 0.87 -15.29
N GLU A 29 4.17 0.24 -14.98
CA GLU A 29 5.32 0.25 -15.88
C GLU A 29 5.02 -0.47 -17.21
N GLN A 30 4.26 -1.56 -17.14
CA GLN A 30 3.80 -2.26 -18.34
C GLN A 30 2.77 -1.40 -19.08
N PHE A 31 1.89 -0.72 -18.34
CA PHE A 31 0.91 0.17 -18.90
C PHE A 31 1.55 1.38 -19.59
N ILE A 32 2.59 2.00 -19.02
CA ILE A 32 3.31 3.11 -19.68
C ILE A 32 3.82 2.69 -21.07
N ARG A 33 4.40 1.49 -21.16
CA ARG A 33 4.88 0.93 -22.46
C ARG A 33 3.73 0.60 -23.41
N LEU A 34 2.66 0.05 -22.88
CA LEU A 34 1.45 -0.28 -23.63
C LEU A 34 0.76 0.98 -24.17
N GLU A 35 0.60 1.99 -23.34
CA GLU A 35 0.02 3.28 -23.72
C GLU A 35 0.80 3.91 -24.87
N ARG A 36 2.13 3.86 -24.84
CA ARG A 36 2.97 4.32 -25.95
C ARG A 36 2.64 3.61 -27.24
N THR A 37 2.52 2.28 -27.19
CA THR A 37 2.15 1.49 -28.36
C THR A 37 0.76 1.85 -28.90
N VAL A 38 -0.21 2.10 -28.01
CA VAL A 38 -1.56 2.52 -28.38
C VAL A 38 -1.53 3.89 -29.07
N ILE A 39 -0.82 4.87 -28.50
CA ILE A 39 -0.67 6.21 -29.07
C ILE A 39 -0.08 6.12 -30.48
N ASP A 40 1.05 5.44 -30.67
CA ASP A 40 1.74 5.33 -31.96
C ASP A 40 0.84 4.66 -33.03
N LYS A 41 0.03 3.68 -32.63
CA LYS A 41 -0.91 3.01 -33.54
C LYS A 41 -2.10 3.87 -33.91
N LEU A 42 -2.66 4.62 -32.95
CA LEU A 42 -3.76 5.55 -33.21
C LEU A 42 -3.30 6.72 -34.09
N GLU A 43 -2.15 7.32 -33.83
CA GLU A 43 -1.58 8.38 -34.68
C GLU A 43 -1.38 7.89 -36.13
N THR A 44 -0.85 6.67 -36.28
CA THR A 44 -0.70 6.06 -37.62
C THR A 44 -2.06 5.80 -38.28
N HIS A 45 -3.05 5.35 -37.53
CA HIS A 45 -4.40 5.09 -38.02
C HIS A 45 -5.08 6.38 -38.50
N PHE A 46 -5.07 7.43 -37.67
CA PHE A 46 -5.70 8.72 -38.02
C PHE A 46 -5.00 9.42 -39.19
N LYS A 47 -3.67 9.35 -39.27
CA LYS A 47 -2.94 9.87 -40.45
C LYS A 47 -3.40 9.22 -41.75
N ARG A 48 -3.64 7.90 -41.74
CA ARG A 48 -4.16 7.17 -42.91
C ARG A 48 -5.60 7.55 -43.25
N GLN A 49 -6.43 7.88 -42.26
CA GLN A 49 -7.79 8.38 -42.47
C GLN A 49 -7.76 9.77 -43.13
N GLU A 50 -6.91 10.67 -42.62
CA GLU A 50 -6.74 12.02 -43.22
C GLU A 50 -6.20 11.93 -44.65
N GLU A 51 -5.28 11.03 -44.97
CA GLU A 51 -4.79 10.78 -46.34
C GLU A 51 -5.90 10.28 -47.29
N ARG A 52 -6.97 9.68 -46.74
CA ARG A 52 -8.18 9.26 -47.51
C ARG A 52 -9.24 10.33 -47.61
N GLY A 53 -9.06 11.47 -46.94
CA GLY A 53 -9.99 12.58 -46.92
C GLY A 53 -10.96 12.58 -45.75
N ASP A 54 -10.83 11.68 -44.80
CA ASP A 54 -11.64 11.66 -43.59
C ASP A 54 -11.21 12.76 -42.62
N VAL A 55 -12.19 13.35 -41.90
CA VAL A 55 -11.92 14.40 -40.91
C VAL A 55 -11.81 13.79 -39.52
N VAL A 56 -10.61 13.86 -38.92
CA VAL A 56 -10.40 13.48 -37.50
C VAL A 56 -10.75 14.68 -36.61
N ARG A 57 -11.60 14.46 -35.61
CA ARG A 57 -12.01 15.50 -34.65
C ARG A 57 -10.82 16.10 -33.91
N GLU A 58 -10.77 17.42 -33.77
CA GLU A 58 -9.66 18.13 -33.17
C GLU A 58 -9.44 17.76 -31.69
N GLU A 59 -10.53 17.45 -30.96
CA GLU A 59 -10.45 16.99 -29.57
C GLU A 59 -9.65 15.68 -29.41
N ILE A 60 -9.77 14.76 -30.39
CA ILE A 60 -9.01 13.50 -30.40
C ILE A 60 -7.52 13.77 -30.62
N LYS A 61 -7.19 14.66 -31.55
CA LYS A 61 -5.80 15.07 -31.81
C LYS A 61 -5.16 15.72 -30.60
N GLN A 62 -5.89 16.61 -29.95
CA GLN A 62 -5.43 17.28 -28.73
C GLN A 62 -5.19 16.28 -27.61
N PHE A 63 -6.14 15.36 -27.40
CA PHE A 63 -5.98 14.30 -26.40
C PHE A 63 -4.72 13.44 -26.64
N LEU A 64 -4.51 12.97 -27.88
CA LEU A 64 -3.35 12.17 -28.24
C LEU A 64 -2.03 12.93 -28.03
N LYS A 65 -2.00 14.22 -28.37
CA LYS A 65 -0.85 15.09 -28.12
C LYS A 65 -0.52 15.19 -26.64
N GLU A 66 -1.52 15.41 -25.80
CA GLU A 66 -1.37 15.50 -24.34
C GLU A 66 -0.95 14.15 -23.74
N ALA A 67 -1.57 13.04 -24.18
CA ALA A 67 -1.22 11.70 -23.77
C ALA A 67 0.22 11.35 -24.16
N ASN A 68 0.66 11.74 -25.36
CA ASN A 68 2.03 11.52 -25.86
C ASN A 68 3.06 12.27 -25.02
N ILE A 69 2.81 13.56 -24.71
CA ILE A 69 3.69 14.36 -23.85
C ILE A 69 3.82 13.70 -22.45
N SER A 70 2.68 13.38 -21.84
CA SER A 70 2.64 12.79 -20.50
C SER A 70 3.27 11.39 -20.46
N ASN A 71 3.04 10.56 -21.50
CA ASN A 71 3.67 9.24 -21.60
C ASN A 71 5.19 9.35 -21.80
N SER A 72 5.66 10.31 -22.63
CA SER A 72 7.09 10.55 -22.84
C SER A 72 7.78 10.98 -21.55
N GLN A 73 7.15 11.84 -20.75
CA GLN A 73 7.64 12.22 -19.44
C GLN A 73 7.70 11.01 -18.48
N ALA A 74 6.62 10.20 -18.44
CA ALA A 74 6.56 9.00 -17.63
C ALA A 74 7.64 7.97 -18.02
N ASN A 75 7.93 7.79 -19.31
CA ASN A 75 8.99 6.90 -19.80
C ASN A 75 10.40 7.36 -19.43
N GLN A 76 10.66 8.67 -19.46
CA GLN A 76 11.96 9.22 -19.06
C GLN A 76 12.20 9.10 -17.55
N THR A 77 11.16 9.15 -16.76
CA THR A 77 11.17 9.16 -15.30
C THR A 77 10.29 8.06 -14.71
N THR A 78 10.32 6.85 -15.28
CA THR A 78 9.42 5.74 -14.88
C THR A 78 9.47 5.50 -13.38
N GLY A 79 10.65 5.50 -12.77
CA GLY A 79 10.80 5.38 -11.32
C GLY A 79 10.16 6.52 -10.54
N ASP A 80 10.10 7.72 -11.11
CA ASP A 80 9.50 8.89 -10.49
C ASP A 80 7.97 8.85 -10.51
N VAL A 81 7.36 8.44 -11.62
CA VAL A 81 5.90 8.34 -11.74
C VAL A 81 5.37 7.20 -10.87
N VAL A 82 6.01 6.03 -10.94
CA VAL A 82 5.62 4.85 -10.14
C VAL A 82 5.95 5.04 -8.66
N GLY A 83 6.96 5.85 -8.35
CA GLY A 83 7.40 6.14 -6.98
C GLY A 83 6.71 7.35 -6.33
N ASP A 84 5.85 8.10 -7.02
CA ASP A 84 5.13 9.25 -6.50
C ASP A 84 3.61 8.97 -6.40
N PRO A 85 2.99 9.12 -5.21
CA PRO A 85 1.58 8.78 -5.01
C PRO A 85 0.62 9.58 -5.88
N ILE A 86 0.85 10.90 -6.00
CA ILE A 86 -0.03 11.79 -6.78
C ILE A 86 0.18 11.55 -8.27
N GLY A 87 1.42 11.44 -8.73
CA GLY A 87 1.74 11.13 -10.11
C GLY A 87 1.12 9.80 -10.55
N THR A 88 1.23 8.76 -9.72
CA THR A 88 0.59 7.46 -9.93
C THR A 88 -0.94 7.58 -10.04
N PHE A 89 -1.58 8.27 -9.10
CA PHE A 89 -3.02 8.51 -9.12
C PHE A 89 -3.47 9.22 -10.39
N LEU A 90 -2.81 10.30 -10.76
CA LEU A 90 -3.14 11.08 -11.96
C LEU A 90 -2.96 10.28 -13.25
N TYR A 91 -1.94 9.44 -13.29
CA TYR A 91 -1.68 8.57 -14.43
C TYR A 91 -2.75 7.48 -14.58
N LEU A 92 -3.14 6.85 -13.45
CA LEU A 92 -4.20 5.85 -13.42
C LEU A 92 -5.57 6.46 -13.73
N ARG A 93 -5.82 7.70 -13.29
CA ARG A 93 -7.06 8.39 -13.61
C ARG A 93 -7.23 8.60 -15.11
N ARG A 94 -6.17 9.10 -15.77
CA ARG A 94 -6.17 9.21 -17.23
C ARG A 94 -6.44 7.87 -17.90
N ALA A 95 -5.81 6.81 -17.39
CA ALA A 95 -6.00 5.46 -17.94
C ALA A 95 -7.44 4.97 -17.79
N ALA A 96 -7.99 5.05 -16.58
CA ALA A 96 -9.29 4.46 -16.25
C ALA A 96 -10.48 5.31 -16.71
N GLU A 97 -10.33 6.62 -16.83
CA GLU A 97 -11.43 7.54 -17.18
C GLU A 97 -11.26 8.14 -18.58
N ASP A 98 -10.15 8.86 -18.84
CA ASP A 98 -10.00 9.63 -20.07
C ASP A 98 -9.85 8.74 -21.31
N TRP A 99 -9.03 7.67 -21.20
CA TRP A 99 -8.88 6.68 -22.27
C TRP A 99 -10.15 5.90 -22.55
N MET A 100 -10.94 5.57 -21.51
CA MET A 100 -12.22 4.89 -21.70
C MET A 100 -13.24 5.79 -22.38
N THR A 101 -13.28 7.07 -22.00
CA THR A 101 -14.12 8.09 -22.65
C THR A 101 -13.71 8.26 -24.11
N LEU A 102 -12.39 8.36 -24.39
CA LEU A 102 -11.90 8.41 -25.76
C LEU A 102 -12.31 7.16 -26.54
N LYS A 103 -12.14 5.97 -25.97
CA LYS A 103 -12.50 4.71 -26.63
C LYS A 103 -13.98 4.67 -27.00
N ILE A 104 -14.87 5.10 -26.08
CA ILE A 104 -16.32 5.20 -26.36
C ILE A 104 -16.59 6.17 -27.51
N ASN A 105 -15.92 7.33 -27.52
CA ASN A 105 -16.04 8.34 -28.56
C ASN A 105 -15.47 7.89 -29.93
N LEU A 106 -14.59 6.91 -29.92
CA LEU A 106 -14.00 6.28 -31.12
C LEU A 106 -14.82 5.10 -31.63
N MET A 107 -15.80 4.60 -30.87
CA MET A 107 -16.75 3.59 -31.34
C MET A 107 -17.66 4.22 -32.40
N CYS A 108 -17.62 3.64 -33.57
CA CYS A 108 -18.53 4.03 -34.64
C CYS A 108 -19.75 3.12 -34.60
N THR A 109 -20.96 3.73 -34.65
CA THR A 109 -22.25 3.04 -34.68
C THR A 109 -23.08 3.59 -35.84
N GLY A 110 -23.04 2.92 -36.99
CA GLY A 110 -23.79 3.32 -38.17
C GLY A 110 -23.34 2.65 -39.45
N GLU A 111 -24.08 2.80 -40.53
CA GLU A 111 -23.79 2.21 -41.84
C GLU A 111 -22.54 2.83 -42.53
N ASP A 112 -22.20 4.07 -42.18
CA ASP A 112 -21.04 4.79 -42.71
C ASP A 112 -19.74 4.57 -41.87
N CYS A 113 -19.71 3.57 -41.02
CA CYS A 113 -18.54 3.31 -40.18
C CYS A 113 -17.36 2.80 -41.02
N PRO A 114 -16.13 3.32 -40.77
CA PRO A 114 -14.92 2.76 -41.40
C PRO A 114 -14.74 1.28 -40.99
N ILE A 115 -14.12 0.49 -41.87
CA ILE A 115 -13.88 -0.95 -41.68
C ILE A 115 -13.16 -1.24 -40.35
N LEU A 116 -12.37 -0.28 -39.86
CA LEU A 116 -11.67 -0.35 -38.59
C LEU A 116 -11.84 0.98 -37.86
N SER A 117 -12.50 0.97 -36.71
CA SER A 117 -12.63 2.16 -35.84
C SER A 117 -11.36 2.36 -35.01
N GLY A 118 -11.15 3.57 -34.48
CA GLY A 118 -10.07 3.83 -33.53
C GLY A 118 -10.17 2.97 -32.27
N ALA A 119 -11.39 2.60 -31.86
CA ALA A 119 -11.61 1.67 -30.75
C ALA A 119 -11.10 0.27 -31.04
N ASP A 120 -11.28 -0.24 -32.28
CA ASP A 120 -10.77 -1.55 -32.72
C ASP A 120 -9.24 -1.59 -32.69
N VAL A 121 -8.58 -0.46 -33.02
CA VAL A 121 -7.11 -0.34 -32.94
C VAL A 121 -6.64 -0.53 -31.50
N ILE A 122 -7.30 0.10 -30.54
CA ILE A 122 -6.99 -0.08 -29.10
C ILE A 122 -7.16 -1.54 -28.72
N ASP A 123 -8.31 -2.15 -29.03
CA ASP A 123 -8.61 -3.54 -28.67
C ASP A 123 -7.63 -4.54 -29.30
N ALA A 124 -7.20 -4.31 -30.53
CA ALA A 124 -6.20 -5.15 -31.20
C ALA A 124 -4.84 -5.08 -30.49
N VAL A 125 -4.40 -3.91 -30.03
CA VAL A 125 -3.16 -3.76 -29.25
C VAL A 125 -3.28 -4.52 -27.93
N LEU A 126 -4.36 -4.29 -27.17
CA LEU A 126 -4.59 -4.94 -25.86
C LEU A 126 -4.59 -6.47 -25.97
N LYS A 127 -5.27 -7.00 -26.97
CA LYS A 127 -5.33 -8.45 -27.24
C LYS A 127 -3.97 -9.04 -27.59
N ARG A 128 -3.17 -8.30 -28.38
CA ARG A 128 -1.84 -8.74 -28.81
C ARG A 128 -0.85 -8.78 -27.64
N GLU A 129 -0.79 -7.71 -26.86
CA GLU A 129 0.19 -7.54 -25.78
C GLU A 129 -0.18 -8.35 -24.52
N LYS A 130 -1.41 -8.85 -24.41
CA LYS A 130 -1.93 -9.62 -23.27
C LYS A 130 -1.75 -8.89 -21.92
N VAL A 131 -1.75 -7.57 -21.93
CA VAL A 131 -1.64 -6.72 -20.76
C VAL A 131 -3.02 -6.27 -20.34
N VAL A 132 -3.27 -6.22 -19.03
CA VAL A 132 -4.51 -5.73 -18.47
C VAL A 132 -4.46 -4.20 -18.43
N TRP A 133 -5.48 -3.55 -19.00
CA TRP A 133 -5.65 -2.10 -18.92
C TRP A 133 -6.05 -1.70 -17.50
N PRO A 134 -5.51 -0.59 -16.94
CA PRO A 134 -5.89 -0.12 -15.61
C PRO A 134 -7.41 0.10 -15.48
N SER A 135 -7.95 -0.34 -14.37
CA SER A 135 -9.37 -0.30 -14.07
C SER A 135 -9.71 0.83 -13.07
N HIS A 136 -11.00 1.07 -12.86
CA HIS A 136 -11.46 1.96 -11.78
C HIS A 136 -11.07 1.45 -10.38
N GLU A 137 -10.89 0.13 -10.21
CA GLU A 137 -10.39 -0.45 -8.95
C GLU A 137 -8.95 -0.04 -8.69
N ASP A 138 -8.09 -0.06 -9.72
CA ASP A 138 -6.70 0.39 -9.61
C ASP A 138 -6.62 1.89 -9.27
N LEU A 139 -7.49 2.70 -9.86
CA LEU A 139 -7.60 4.13 -9.54
C LEU A 139 -8.05 4.35 -8.09
N LYS A 140 -9.05 3.59 -7.63
CA LYS A 140 -9.52 3.63 -6.24
C LYS A 140 -8.39 3.28 -5.27
N ASP A 141 -7.62 2.25 -5.57
CA ASP A 141 -6.49 1.82 -4.75
C ASP A 141 -5.41 2.90 -4.64
N ALA A 142 -5.10 3.59 -5.74
CA ALA A 142 -4.18 4.72 -5.71
C ALA A 142 -4.70 5.88 -4.85
N ALA A 143 -6.01 6.16 -4.88
CA ALA A 143 -6.62 7.17 -4.01
C ALA A 143 -6.54 6.73 -2.52
N VAL A 144 -6.79 5.46 -2.22
CA VAL A 144 -6.63 4.90 -0.87
C VAL A 144 -5.19 5.03 -0.38
N ALA A 145 -4.20 4.79 -1.25
CA ALA A 145 -2.78 4.96 -0.92
C ALA A 145 -2.48 6.41 -0.50
N ILE A 146 -2.97 7.40 -1.25
CA ILE A 146 -2.84 8.82 -0.89
C ILE A 146 -3.47 9.09 0.49
N LEU A 147 -4.68 8.60 0.74
CA LEU A 147 -5.39 8.78 2.01
C LEU A 147 -4.63 8.16 3.19
N GLN A 148 -4.07 6.97 3.01
CA GLN A 148 -3.28 6.28 4.03
C GLN A 148 -1.99 7.04 4.36
N ILE A 149 -1.27 7.51 3.34
CA ILE A 149 -0.07 8.31 3.50
C ILE A 149 -0.42 9.63 4.18
N TRP A 150 -1.45 10.34 3.69
CA TRP A 150 -1.90 11.61 4.25
C TRP A 150 -2.24 11.47 5.74
N ASN A 151 -3.05 10.46 6.08
CA ASN A 151 -3.46 10.21 7.45
C ASN A 151 -2.24 9.89 8.34
N LEU A 152 -1.47 8.86 8.00
CA LEU A 152 -0.42 8.34 8.88
C LEU A 152 0.71 9.35 9.09
N TYR A 153 1.10 10.09 8.03
CA TYR A 153 2.17 11.09 8.09
C TYR A 153 1.66 12.49 8.47
N GLU A 154 0.36 12.63 8.78
CA GLU A 154 -0.28 13.92 9.15
C GLU A 154 0.05 15.06 8.18
N LEU A 155 0.02 14.73 6.88
CA LEU A 155 0.35 15.72 5.85
C LEU A 155 -0.68 16.85 5.84
N ASN A 156 -0.23 18.06 5.48
CA ASN A 156 -1.15 19.15 5.25
C ASN A 156 -1.94 18.90 3.96
N ILE A 157 -3.28 18.97 4.03
CA ILE A 157 -4.14 18.77 2.86
C ILE A 157 -3.85 19.77 1.74
N ASP A 158 -3.41 20.99 2.08
CA ASP A 158 -3.01 22.01 1.08
C ASP A 158 -1.78 21.56 0.29
N ASP A 159 -0.83 20.90 0.95
CA ASP A 159 0.34 20.35 0.26
C ASP A 159 -0.07 19.21 -0.67
N VAL A 160 -0.95 18.30 -0.22
CA VAL A 160 -1.48 17.21 -1.06
C VAL A 160 -2.23 17.77 -2.28
N MET A 161 -3.09 18.79 -2.09
CA MET A 161 -3.79 19.47 -3.19
C MET A 161 -2.82 20.12 -4.19
N ASN A 162 -1.73 20.68 -3.70
CA ASN A 162 -0.69 21.31 -4.52
C ASN A 162 0.31 20.29 -5.12
N GLY A 163 0.01 19.01 -5.05
CA GLY A 163 0.85 17.96 -5.63
C GLY A 163 2.08 17.62 -4.79
N ARG A 164 2.12 17.96 -3.50
CA ARG A 164 3.30 17.79 -2.64
C ARG A 164 3.09 16.63 -1.65
N ILE A 165 3.83 15.55 -1.87
CA ILE A 165 3.96 14.45 -0.89
C ILE A 165 5.45 14.08 -0.80
N GLY A 166 6.04 14.22 0.39
CA GLY A 166 7.48 14.03 0.58
C GLY A 166 8.31 15.12 -0.10
N SER A 167 9.41 14.75 -0.74
CA SER A 167 10.38 15.68 -1.33
C SER A 167 10.08 16.13 -2.77
N LYS A 168 9.08 15.51 -3.42
CA LYS A 168 8.71 15.84 -4.82
C LYS A 168 7.41 16.62 -4.92
N VAL A 169 7.30 17.30 -6.07
CA VAL A 169 6.11 18.06 -6.44
C VAL A 169 5.60 17.54 -7.78
N SER A 170 4.41 16.95 -7.76
CA SER A 170 3.61 16.61 -8.94
C SER A 170 2.76 17.80 -9.37
N ARG A 171 1.99 17.66 -10.47
CA ARG A 171 1.00 18.68 -10.78
C ARG A 171 -0.05 18.77 -9.66
N PRO A 172 -0.60 19.95 -9.39
CA PRO A 172 -1.71 20.11 -8.46
C PRO A 172 -2.90 19.24 -8.85
N LEU A 173 -3.63 18.76 -7.84
CA LEU A 173 -4.90 18.07 -8.04
C LEU A 173 -5.98 19.07 -8.49
N SER A 174 -6.74 18.71 -9.51
CA SER A 174 -7.91 19.47 -9.89
C SER A 174 -9.04 19.30 -8.85
N PRO A 175 -10.07 20.16 -8.83
CA PRO A 175 -11.26 19.94 -8.00
C PRO A 175 -11.90 18.56 -8.22
N GLY A 176 -11.92 18.08 -9.46
CA GLY A 176 -12.41 16.75 -9.80
C GLY A 176 -11.56 15.63 -9.23
N ASP A 177 -10.22 15.76 -9.27
CA ASP A 177 -9.27 14.82 -8.66
C ASP A 177 -9.51 14.73 -7.15
N LEU A 178 -9.60 15.88 -6.49
CA LEU A 178 -9.83 15.94 -5.06
C LEU A 178 -11.20 15.38 -4.67
N PHE A 179 -12.25 15.68 -5.43
CA PHE A 179 -13.59 15.15 -5.20
C PHE A 179 -13.62 13.62 -5.30
N TYR A 180 -12.89 13.06 -6.27
CA TYR A 180 -12.75 11.61 -6.39
C TYR A 180 -12.10 11.01 -5.13
N ILE A 181 -10.99 11.59 -4.65
CA ILE A 181 -10.31 11.13 -3.44
C ILE A 181 -11.23 11.25 -2.21
N CYS A 182 -11.98 12.36 -2.06
CA CYS A 182 -12.94 12.54 -0.97
C CYS A 182 -14.04 11.45 -1.00
N ARG A 183 -14.54 11.11 -2.20
CA ARG A 183 -15.52 10.04 -2.35
C ARG A 183 -14.95 8.68 -1.98
N VAL A 184 -13.75 8.37 -2.44
CA VAL A 184 -13.07 7.12 -2.07
C VAL A 184 -12.89 7.03 -0.55
N ALA A 185 -12.54 8.13 0.13
CA ALA A 185 -12.46 8.16 1.58
C ALA A 185 -13.79 7.81 2.26
N LEU A 186 -14.90 8.31 1.71
CA LEU A 186 -16.24 7.99 2.20
C LEU A 186 -16.60 6.51 1.94
N ASP A 187 -16.37 6.03 0.73
CA ASP A 187 -16.71 4.67 0.29
C ASP A 187 -15.88 3.59 0.99
N THR A 188 -14.67 3.94 1.44
CA THR A 188 -13.76 3.04 2.18
C THR A 188 -13.84 3.20 3.69
N ALA A 189 -14.89 3.87 4.19
CA ALA A 189 -15.13 4.09 5.61
C ALA A 189 -13.96 4.79 6.34
N MET A 190 -13.37 5.80 5.71
CA MET A 190 -12.37 6.71 6.27
C MET A 190 -13.03 8.08 6.59
N PRO A 191 -13.91 8.17 7.60
CA PRO A 191 -14.78 9.34 7.78
C PRO A 191 -14.01 10.60 8.21
N TYR A 192 -12.91 10.46 8.93
CA TYR A 192 -12.06 11.59 9.32
C TYR A 192 -11.47 12.28 8.09
N GLU A 193 -10.86 11.49 7.20
CA GLU A 193 -10.25 11.96 5.95
C GLU A 193 -11.32 12.51 5.01
N ALA A 194 -12.45 11.83 4.90
CA ALA A 194 -13.58 12.29 4.09
C ALA A 194 -14.06 13.67 4.53
N ILE A 195 -14.28 13.89 5.84
CA ILE A 195 -14.70 15.19 6.37
C ILE A 195 -13.68 16.25 6.02
N LYS A 196 -12.39 16.02 6.35
CA LYS A 196 -11.32 17.01 6.09
C LYS A 196 -11.19 17.35 4.61
N CYS A 197 -11.30 16.34 3.76
CA CYS A 197 -11.24 16.46 2.33
C CYS A 197 -12.42 17.30 1.78
N PHE A 198 -13.67 16.96 2.14
CA PHE A 198 -14.84 17.69 1.68
C PHE A 198 -14.94 19.11 2.27
N GLU A 199 -14.58 19.34 3.53
CA GLU A 199 -14.51 20.69 4.12
C GLU A 199 -13.53 21.57 3.33
N LYS A 200 -12.37 21.00 2.95
CA LYS A 200 -11.38 21.73 2.15
C LYS A 200 -11.88 22.03 0.74
N LEU A 201 -12.51 21.05 0.10
CA LEU A 201 -13.07 21.22 -1.23
C LEU A 201 -14.21 22.25 -1.23
N GLN A 202 -15.08 22.25 -0.21
CA GLN A 202 -16.10 23.27 -0.01
C GLN A 202 -15.50 24.69 0.09
N ALA A 203 -14.43 24.83 0.89
CA ALA A 203 -13.74 26.11 1.06
C ALA A 203 -13.09 26.58 -0.27
N TYR A 204 -12.57 25.65 -1.09
CA TYR A 204 -11.98 25.94 -2.38
C TYR A 204 -13.00 26.40 -3.43
N LEU A 205 -14.18 25.77 -3.47
CA LEU A 205 -15.24 26.09 -4.41
C LEU A 205 -15.89 27.46 -4.15
N LYS A 206 -15.85 27.97 -2.92
CA LYS A 206 -16.46 29.26 -2.53
C LYS A 206 -17.89 29.43 -3.03
N ASN A 207 -18.70 28.37 -2.93
CA ASN A 207 -20.08 28.29 -3.41
C ASN A 207 -20.27 28.46 -4.93
N THR A 208 -19.25 28.18 -5.73
CA THR A 208 -19.30 28.22 -7.19
C THR A 208 -18.85 26.88 -7.74
N ASP A 209 -19.63 26.31 -8.67
CA ASP A 209 -19.25 25.05 -9.33
C ASP A 209 -17.97 25.24 -10.16
N LYS A 210 -17.07 24.26 -10.10
CA LYS A 210 -15.79 24.30 -10.81
C LYS A 210 -15.43 22.93 -11.39
N GLU A 211 -15.00 22.91 -12.64
CA GLU A 211 -14.41 21.71 -13.29
C GLU A 211 -15.25 20.44 -13.08
N GLY A 212 -16.57 20.53 -13.29
CA GLY A 212 -17.49 19.40 -13.16
C GLY A 212 -17.87 19.02 -11.73
N VAL A 213 -17.33 19.72 -10.72
CA VAL A 213 -17.69 19.51 -9.31
C VAL A 213 -18.70 20.55 -8.88
N THR A 214 -19.89 20.10 -8.49
CA THR A 214 -20.94 20.98 -7.99
C THR A 214 -20.88 21.15 -6.48
N VAL A 215 -21.22 22.33 -5.99
CA VAL A 215 -21.35 22.62 -4.56
C VAL A 215 -22.35 21.64 -3.91
N ALA A 216 -23.41 21.30 -4.62
CA ALA A 216 -24.39 20.31 -4.19
C ALA A 216 -23.77 18.93 -3.93
N SER A 217 -22.95 18.41 -4.87
CA SER A 217 -22.30 17.12 -4.71
C SER A 217 -21.35 17.07 -3.50
N VAL A 218 -20.66 18.18 -3.22
CA VAL A 218 -19.78 18.33 -2.07
C VAL A 218 -20.59 18.31 -0.75
N TYR A 219 -21.71 19.03 -0.67
CA TYR A 219 -22.57 19.00 0.52
C TYR A 219 -23.10 17.59 0.79
N ARG A 220 -23.54 16.88 -0.23
CA ARG A 220 -24.02 15.50 -0.06
C ARG A 220 -22.93 14.57 0.45
N GLY A 221 -21.72 14.64 -0.10
CA GLY A 221 -20.56 13.90 0.37
C GLY A 221 -20.19 14.23 1.82
N LEU A 222 -20.16 15.51 2.16
CA LEU A 222 -19.84 15.97 3.51
C LEU A 222 -20.89 15.53 4.55
N ALA A 223 -22.19 15.60 4.20
CA ALA A 223 -23.25 15.11 5.07
C ALA A 223 -23.11 13.60 5.34
N GLY A 224 -22.84 12.80 4.30
CA GLY A 224 -22.57 11.38 4.44
C GLY A 224 -21.35 11.10 5.36
N ALA A 225 -20.28 11.87 5.18
CA ALA A 225 -19.06 11.74 5.98
C ALA A 225 -19.31 12.07 7.46
N TYR A 226 -20.04 13.17 7.77
CA TYR A 226 -20.41 13.48 9.14
C TYR A 226 -21.30 12.40 9.79
N ASN A 227 -22.27 11.85 9.03
CA ASN A 227 -23.11 10.78 9.56
C ASN A 227 -22.29 9.50 9.82
N LEU A 228 -21.40 9.13 8.92
CA LEU A 228 -20.52 7.97 9.08
C LEU A 228 -19.57 8.15 10.28
N TYR A 229 -19.13 9.36 10.56
CA TYR A 229 -18.32 9.71 11.72
C TYR A 229 -19.13 9.72 13.05
N GLY A 230 -20.46 9.63 12.99
CA GLY A 230 -21.35 9.69 14.16
C GLY A 230 -21.81 11.10 14.54
N MET A 231 -21.57 12.10 13.69
CA MET A 231 -22.02 13.50 13.86
C MET A 231 -23.32 13.77 13.12
N SER A 232 -24.34 12.90 13.30
CA SER A 232 -25.59 12.94 12.51
C SER A 232 -26.33 14.28 12.58
N LYS A 233 -26.19 15.05 13.68
CA LYS A 233 -26.75 16.42 13.75
C LYS A 233 -26.10 17.36 12.72
N ARG A 234 -24.76 17.33 12.58
CA ARG A 234 -24.06 18.11 11.53
C ARG A 234 -24.41 17.61 10.13
N ALA A 235 -24.62 16.30 9.98
CA ALA A 235 -25.07 15.72 8.71
C ALA A 235 -26.44 16.30 8.30
N VAL A 236 -27.39 16.45 9.23
CA VAL A 236 -28.68 17.11 9.02
C VAL A 236 -28.49 18.55 8.56
N ASP A 237 -27.68 19.35 9.26
CA ASP A 237 -27.43 20.75 8.91
C ASP A 237 -26.87 20.91 7.48
N VAL A 238 -26.00 19.98 7.06
CA VAL A 238 -25.37 20.03 5.74
C VAL A 238 -26.30 19.54 4.64
N ILE A 239 -27.06 18.46 4.86
CA ILE A 239 -27.99 17.96 3.84
C ILE A 239 -29.17 18.92 3.62
N GLU A 240 -29.57 19.69 4.63
CA GLU A 240 -30.54 20.77 4.48
C GLU A 240 -30.00 21.91 3.61
N LYS A 241 -28.71 22.21 3.66
CA LYS A 241 -28.06 23.15 2.72
C LYS A 241 -28.08 22.61 1.28
N TYR A 242 -27.84 21.30 1.12
CA TYR A 242 -27.98 20.66 -0.19
C TYR A 242 -29.39 20.82 -0.75
N LEU A 243 -30.42 20.52 0.03
CA LEU A 243 -31.83 20.59 -0.41
C LEU A 243 -32.31 22.01 -0.74
N LYS A 244 -31.60 23.05 -0.26
CA LYS A 244 -31.85 24.43 -0.75
C LYS A 244 -31.35 24.66 -2.17
N LEU A 245 -30.36 23.90 -2.63
CA LEU A 245 -29.81 23.98 -3.99
C LEU A 245 -30.57 23.07 -4.96
N ASP A 246 -31.03 21.90 -4.47
CA ASP A 246 -31.72 20.88 -5.25
C ASP A 246 -32.90 20.30 -4.43
N PRO A 247 -34.03 21.06 -4.36
CA PRO A 247 -35.17 20.68 -3.51
C PRO A 247 -35.90 19.40 -3.96
N GLU A 248 -35.79 19.04 -5.23
CA GLU A 248 -36.50 17.90 -5.81
C GLU A 248 -35.73 16.58 -5.72
N ASN A 249 -34.56 16.60 -5.12
CA ASN A 249 -33.72 15.39 -5.01
C ASN A 249 -34.26 14.40 -3.98
N GLU A 250 -34.97 13.39 -4.47
CA GLU A 250 -35.56 12.35 -3.62
C GLU A 250 -34.51 11.53 -2.84
N GLY A 251 -33.30 11.40 -3.39
CA GLY A 251 -32.19 10.75 -2.69
C GLY A 251 -31.77 11.52 -1.44
N ALA A 252 -31.62 12.85 -1.58
CA ALA A 252 -31.23 13.71 -0.46
C ALA A 252 -32.34 13.86 0.58
N LYS A 253 -33.63 13.83 0.17
CA LYS A 253 -34.76 13.79 1.11
C LYS A 253 -34.72 12.52 1.98
N ARG A 254 -34.44 11.35 1.35
CA ARG A 254 -34.27 10.09 2.08
C ARG A 254 -33.05 10.12 3.01
N ASP A 255 -31.91 10.68 2.54
CA ASP A 255 -30.70 10.85 3.34
C ASP A 255 -31.00 11.73 4.58
N LEU A 256 -31.76 12.82 4.41
CA LEU A 256 -32.19 13.70 5.51
C LEU A 256 -33.02 12.97 6.59
N GLU A 257 -34.02 12.18 6.15
CA GLU A 257 -34.84 11.39 7.08
C GLU A 257 -33.98 10.38 7.84
N PHE A 258 -33.09 9.69 7.13
CA PHE A 258 -32.15 8.75 7.75
C PHE A 258 -31.24 9.43 8.79
N PHE A 259 -30.66 10.59 8.45
CA PHE A 259 -29.80 11.34 9.37
C PHE A 259 -30.57 11.88 10.57
N LYS A 260 -31.83 12.31 10.42
CA LYS A 260 -32.70 12.71 11.53
C LYS A 260 -32.99 11.53 12.48
N LEU A 261 -33.27 10.35 11.95
CA LEU A 261 -33.45 9.14 12.74
C LEU A 261 -32.16 8.77 13.49
N ALA A 262 -31.00 8.82 12.82
CA ALA A 262 -29.72 8.55 13.44
C ALA A 262 -29.39 9.58 14.54
N ALA A 263 -29.67 10.86 14.33
CA ALA A 263 -29.45 11.91 15.32
C ALA A 263 -30.33 11.75 16.59
N ASN A 264 -31.57 11.28 16.41
CA ASN A 264 -32.50 11.05 17.52
C ASN A 264 -32.28 9.71 18.24
N GLY A 265 -31.76 8.71 17.53
CA GLY A 265 -31.47 7.37 18.08
C GLY A 265 -30.12 7.27 18.81
N TYR A 266 -29.27 8.27 18.72
CA TYR A 266 -27.93 8.24 19.31
C TYR A 266 -27.99 8.40 20.82
N ARG A 267 -27.63 7.34 21.56
CA ARG A 267 -27.62 7.31 23.06
C ARG A 267 -26.22 7.59 23.65
N GLY A 268 -25.21 7.86 22.83
CA GLY A 268 -23.84 8.13 23.25
C GLY A 268 -23.60 9.60 23.63
N LYS A 269 -22.39 9.91 24.13
CA LYS A 269 -21.95 11.29 24.28
C LYS A 269 -21.86 11.95 22.91
N PRO A 270 -22.36 13.19 22.75
CA PRO A 270 -22.25 13.89 21.49
C PRO A 270 -20.78 14.07 21.12
N ILE A 271 -20.45 13.74 19.87
CA ILE A 271 -19.13 14.00 19.30
C ILE A 271 -19.15 15.43 18.79
N ASN A 272 -18.42 16.32 19.48
CA ASN A 272 -18.42 17.75 19.15
C ASN A 272 -17.31 18.11 18.17
N ASP A 273 -16.18 17.38 18.20
CA ASP A 273 -15.01 17.67 17.40
C ASP A 273 -14.60 16.48 16.52
N VAL A 274 -14.15 16.79 15.31
CA VAL A 274 -13.61 15.79 14.39
C VAL A 274 -12.16 15.55 14.75
N THR A 275 -11.90 14.43 15.43
CA THR A 275 -10.55 14.00 15.79
C THR A 275 -10.20 12.70 15.08
N ARG A 276 -8.92 12.45 14.88
CA ARG A 276 -8.41 11.30 14.14
C ARG A 276 -8.85 9.94 14.67
N TYR A 277 -9.06 9.85 15.99
CA TYR A 277 -9.51 8.63 16.69
C TYR A 277 -10.90 8.80 17.32
N GLY A 278 -11.71 9.74 16.86
CA GLY A 278 -12.90 10.22 17.55
C GLY A 278 -13.97 9.21 17.88
N MET A 279 -14.04 8.09 17.17
CA MET A 279 -14.97 6.99 17.45
C MET A 279 -14.32 5.84 18.24
N GLU A 280 -13.00 5.83 18.37
CA GLU A 280 -12.30 4.76 19.10
C GLU A 280 -12.27 5.08 20.59
N THR A 281 -12.75 4.14 21.38
CA THR A 281 -12.84 4.28 22.85
C THR A 281 -11.78 3.50 23.61
N ASP A 282 -11.09 2.54 22.94
CA ASP A 282 -10.02 1.79 23.57
C ASP A 282 -8.72 2.62 23.62
N LYS A 283 -8.46 3.19 24.80
CA LYS A 283 -7.26 3.98 25.08
C LYS A 283 -5.94 3.22 24.84
N ARG A 284 -5.95 1.87 24.90
CA ARG A 284 -4.75 1.06 24.64
C ARG A 284 -4.50 0.98 23.13
N LEU A 285 -5.55 0.77 22.36
CA LEU A 285 -5.48 0.73 20.90
C LEU A 285 -5.03 2.09 20.35
N ILE A 286 -5.67 3.19 20.76
CA ILE A 286 -5.29 4.56 20.40
C ILE A 286 -3.81 4.80 20.69
N ARG A 287 -3.33 4.44 21.88
CA ARG A 287 -1.92 4.63 22.27
C ARG A 287 -0.96 3.80 21.41
N ASN A 288 -1.33 2.58 21.05
CA ASN A 288 -0.48 1.72 20.22
C ASN A 288 -0.43 2.23 18.78
N LEU A 289 -1.56 2.64 18.21
CA LEU A 289 -1.63 3.26 16.88
C LEU A 289 -0.86 4.57 16.85
N SER A 290 -1.09 5.46 17.82
CA SER A 290 -0.35 6.72 17.93
C SER A 290 1.17 6.50 18.02
N ARG A 291 1.64 5.51 18.78
CA ARG A 291 3.06 5.17 18.83
C ARG A 291 3.61 4.64 17.51
N PHE A 292 2.85 3.81 16.83
CA PHE A 292 3.20 3.31 15.50
C PHE A 292 3.38 4.47 14.53
N GLU A 293 2.42 5.39 14.48
CA GLU A 293 2.44 6.55 13.60
C GLU A 293 3.59 7.51 13.92
N GLN A 294 3.80 7.84 15.20
CA GLN A 294 4.93 8.66 15.65
C GLN A 294 6.29 8.06 15.27
N LEU A 295 6.41 6.73 15.30
CA LEU A 295 7.62 6.05 14.86
C LEU A 295 7.81 6.14 13.34
N CYS A 296 6.74 6.01 12.57
CA CYS A 296 6.81 6.17 11.12
C CYS A 296 7.21 7.60 10.73
N ARG A 297 6.75 8.61 11.48
CA ARG A 297 7.14 10.02 11.32
C ARG A 297 8.50 10.37 11.96
N ARG A 298 9.16 9.39 12.61
CA ARG A 298 10.43 9.59 13.35
C ARG A 298 10.33 10.60 14.50
N GLU A 299 9.14 10.86 15.02
CA GLU A 299 8.92 11.77 16.16
C GLU A 299 9.30 11.14 17.50
N LEU A 300 9.28 9.81 17.58
CA LEU A 300 9.59 9.08 18.79
C LEU A 300 10.97 8.45 18.69
N THR A 301 11.92 8.97 19.47
CA THR A 301 13.30 8.49 19.52
C THR A 301 13.66 7.89 20.87
N ARG A 302 14.66 7.03 20.89
CA ARG A 302 15.24 6.51 22.12
C ARG A 302 16.11 7.56 22.82
N THR A 303 16.23 7.44 24.15
CA THR A 303 17.14 8.28 24.93
C THR A 303 18.60 7.96 24.60
N SER A 304 19.48 8.96 24.66
CA SER A 304 20.92 8.77 24.47
C SER A 304 21.51 7.71 25.38
N LYS A 305 21.01 7.59 26.63
CA LYS A 305 21.40 6.54 27.59
C LYS A 305 21.04 5.13 27.10
N ALA A 306 19.92 4.97 26.38
CA ALA A 306 19.54 3.67 25.81
C ALA A 306 20.42 3.33 24.60
N LEU A 307 20.72 4.32 23.75
CA LEU A 307 21.58 4.16 22.57
C LEU A 307 23.03 3.84 22.97
N ALA A 308 23.57 4.46 24.02
CA ALA A 308 24.94 4.22 24.49
C ALA A 308 25.21 2.78 24.96
N LYS A 309 24.16 1.99 25.19
CA LYS A 309 24.26 0.56 25.56
C LYS A 309 24.33 -0.39 24.36
N LEU A 310 24.12 0.13 23.15
CA LEU A 310 24.15 -0.66 21.92
C LEU A 310 25.61 -0.85 21.47
N ARG A 311 25.84 -1.93 20.74
CA ARG A 311 27.18 -2.33 20.29
C ARG A 311 27.15 -2.77 18.85
N CYS A 312 28.22 -2.45 18.13
CA CYS A 312 28.51 -3.02 16.82
C CYS A 312 29.68 -4.00 16.95
N PHE A 313 29.59 -5.10 16.24
CA PHE A 313 30.60 -6.17 16.28
C PHE A 313 31.03 -6.55 14.87
N LEU A 314 32.31 -6.85 14.75
CA LEU A 314 32.87 -7.59 13.63
C LEU A 314 33.30 -8.95 14.16
N ARG A 315 32.76 -10.00 13.59
CA ARG A 315 33.15 -11.36 13.99
C ARG A 315 33.25 -12.27 12.75
N PRO A 316 34.06 -13.34 12.83
CA PRO A 316 34.08 -14.35 11.76
C PRO A 316 32.70 -15.04 11.66
N ALA A 317 32.31 -15.42 10.47
CA ALA A 317 31.20 -16.32 10.25
C ALA A 317 31.55 -17.72 10.75
N LYS A 318 30.54 -18.60 10.96
CA LYS A 318 30.78 -19.90 11.63
C LYS A 318 31.69 -20.83 10.85
N ASN A 319 31.50 -20.95 9.54
CA ASN A 319 32.21 -21.94 8.71
C ASN A 319 32.81 -21.32 7.44
N SER A 320 32.88 -19.99 7.35
CA SER A 320 33.48 -19.24 6.24
C SER A 320 34.46 -18.19 6.76
N TYR A 321 35.31 -17.69 5.86
CA TYR A 321 36.24 -16.61 6.17
C TYR A 321 35.58 -15.22 6.12
N ASP A 322 34.24 -15.16 5.92
CA ASP A 322 33.50 -13.93 5.86
C ASP A 322 33.42 -13.22 7.21
N ILE A 323 33.44 -11.92 7.18
CA ILE A 323 33.27 -11.09 8.38
C ILE A 323 31.81 -10.68 8.50
N VAL A 324 31.18 -11.06 9.59
CA VAL A 324 29.81 -10.66 9.93
C VAL A 324 29.83 -9.31 10.62
N ARG A 325 29.06 -8.35 10.08
CA ARG A 325 28.88 -7.01 10.64
C ARG A 325 27.54 -6.94 11.34
N GLU A 326 27.58 -7.00 12.68
CA GLU A 326 26.39 -7.00 13.53
C GLU A 326 26.24 -5.68 14.25
N GLU A 327 25.06 -5.09 14.18
CA GLU A 327 24.62 -3.96 15.00
C GLU A 327 23.51 -4.42 15.92
N ILE A 328 23.73 -4.42 17.25
CA ILE A 328 22.69 -4.75 18.21
C ILE A 328 21.77 -3.56 18.37
N ILE A 329 20.57 -3.65 17.78
CA ILE A 329 19.55 -2.62 17.83
C ILE A 329 18.78 -2.65 19.16
N ASN A 330 18.59 -3.82 19.75
CA ASN A 330 17.93 -3.99 21.05
C ASN A 330 18.43 -5.26 21.75
N ASN A 331 18.58 -5.18 23.09
CA ASN A 331 19.09 -6.31 23.86
C ASN A 331 17.99 -7.30 24.31
N GLN A 332 16.77 -6.81 24.66
CA GLN A 332 15.66 -7.63 25.18
C GLN A 332 14.31 -7.14 24.66
N PRO A 333 13.66 -7.85 23.72
CA PRO A 333 14.19 -8.99 22.96
C PRO A 333 15.41 -8.56 22.13
N ARG A 334 16.28 -9.53 21.83
CA ARG A 334 17.44 -9.24 21.00
C ARG A 334 16.99 -8.97 19.58
N ILE A 335 17.35 -7.79 19.05
CA ILE A 335 17.13 -7.37 17.67
C ILE A 335 18.49 -6.97 17.11
N ILE A 336 18.84 -7.54 15.96
CA ILE A 336 20.15 -7.35 15.34
C ILE A 336 19.96 -6.95 13.89
N LEU A 337 20.63 -5.89 13.48
CA LEU A 337 20.81 -5.51 12.09
C LEU A 337 22.17 -6.03 11.60
N TYR A 338 22.14 -6.81 10.54
CA TYR A 338 23.32 -7.31 9.85
C TYR A 338 23.54 -6.45 8.60
N HIS A 339 24.73 -5.92 8.45
CA HIS A 339 25.12 -5.10 7.31
C HIS A 339 25.82 -5.91 6.24
N ASP A 340 25.66 -5.53 4.98
CA ASP A 340 26.34 -6.12 3.82
C ASP A 340 26.21 -7.66 3.73
N VAL A 341 24.98 -8.15 3.97
CA VAL A 341 24.70 -9.59 4.02
C VAL A 341 24.59 -10.21 2.65
N ILE A 342 24.00 -9.47 1.71
CA ILE A 342 23.78 -9.90 0.33
C ILE A 342 24.21 -8.80 -0.64
N SER A 343 24.67 -9.20 -1.81
CA SER A 343 25.00 -8.24 -2.87
C SER A 343 23.74 -7.64 -3.50
N ALA A 344 23.91 -6.52 -4.23
CA ALA A 344 22.82 -5.90 -4.97
C ALA A 344 22.22 -6.87 -5.99
N GLU A 345 23.06 -7.64 -6.69
CA GLU A 345 22.63 -8.62 -7.70
C GLU A 345 21.86 -9.79 -7.06
N GLU A 346 22.23 -10.21 -5.85
CA GLU A 346 21.49 -11.25 -5.13
C GLU A 346 20.11 -10.74 -4.70
N ALA A 347 20.03 -9.50 -4.22
CA ALA A 347 18.76 -8.86 -3.88
C ALA A 347 17.85 -8.72 -5.10
N ASP A 348 18.38 -8.22 -6.22
CA ASP A 348 17.64 -8.07 -7.48
C ASP A 348 17.22 -9.43 -8.05
N GLY A 349 18.07 -10.46 -7.92
CA GLY A 349 17.75 -11.82 -8.29
C GLY A 349 16.55 -12.40 -7.51
N MET A 350 16.42 -12.10 -6.21
CA MET A 350 15.27 -12.50 -5.40
C MET A 350 14.00 -11.76 -5.84
N ILE A 351 14.09 -10.47 -6.10
CA ILE A 351 12.98 -9.65 -6.62
C ILE A 351 12.50 -10.20 -7.95
N HIS A 352 13.43 -10.39 -8.91
CA HIS A 352 13.10 -10.91 -10.24
C HIS A 352 12.44 -12.29 -10.18
N LYS A 353 12.94 -13.18 -9.30
CA LYS A 353 12.30 -14.48 -9.09
C LYS A 353 10.87 -14.34 -8.57
N ALA A 354 10.64 -13.49 -7.60
CA ALA A 354 9.28 -13.25 -7.07
C ALA A 354 8.33 -12.73 -8.15
N GLN A 355 8.78 -11.79 -8.96
CA GLN A 355 8.01 -11.25 -10.10
C GLN A 355 7.68 -12.34 -11.14
N LYS A 356 8.67 -13.18 -11.49
CA LYS A 356 8.47 -14.28 -12.42
C LYS A 356 7.50 -15.34 -11.91
N ASP A 357 7.58 -15.69 -10.63
CA ASP A 357 6.68 -16.67 -10.02
C ASP A 357 5.26 -16.11 -9.88
N ALA A 358 5.11 -14.82 -9.64
CA ALA A 358 3.82 -14.14 -9.64
C ALA A 358 3.14 -14.14 -11.03
N SER A 359 3.90 -13.98 -12.11
CA SER A 359 3.37 -13.99 -13.49
C SER A 359 2.93 -15.38 -13.97
N ARG A 360 3.46 -16.45 -13.37
CA ARG A 360 3.12 -17.85 -13.73
C ARG A 360 1.87 -18.38 -13.05
N LYS A 361 1.45 -17.81 -11.93
CA LYS A 361 0.21 -18.22 -11.24
C LYS A 361 -0.98 -17.72 -12.06
N ASP A 362 -1.73 -18.68 -12.61
CA ASP A 362 -2.91 -18.50 -13.48
C ASP A 362 -3.91 -17.49 -12.88
N ASN A 363 -4.47 -16.63 -13.73
CA ASN A 363 -5.38 -15.52 -13.37
C ASN A 363 -6.59 -15.93 -12.51
N ARG A 364 -6.92 -17.22 -12.42
CA ARG A 364 -8.04 -17.74 -11.62
C ARG A 364 -7.81 -17.67 -10.10
N HIS A 365 -6.56 -17.69 -9.64
CA HIS A 365 -6.21 -17.62 -8.21
C HIS A 365 -5.74 -16.22 -7.77
N ARG A 366 -5.68 -15.25 -8.70
CA ARG A 366 -5.25 -13.88 -8.40
C ARG A 366 -6.19 -13.12 -7.46
N ARG A 367 -7.47 -13.50 -7.37
CA ARG A 367 -8.47 -12.82 -6.51
C ARG A 367 -8.35 -13.18 -5.02
N GLU A 368 -7.80 -14.32 -4.67
CA GLU A 368 -7.75 -14.79 -3.27
C GLU A 368 -6.37 -14.62 -2.60
N THR A 369 -5.31 -14.32 -3.36
CA THR A 369 -3.92 -14.20 -2.85
C THR A 369 -3.33 -12.80 -3.02
N VAL A 370 -4.12 -11.83 -3.40
CA VAL A 370 -3.67 -10.44 -3.61
C VAL A 370 -3.55 -9.73 -2.28
N GLY A 371 -2.36 -9.34 -1.91
CA GLY A 371 -2.11 -8.43 -0.80
C GLY A 371 -1.25 -8.97 0.33
N ARG A 372 -0.76 -10.20 0.26
CA ARG A 372 0.20 -10.72 1.23
C ARG A 372 1.26 -11.53 0.52
N ASP A 373 2.46 -11.39 1.02
CA ASP A 373 3.63 -12.24 0.88
C ASP A 373 3.64 -13.22 -0.32
N LYS A 374 4.48 -12.94 -1.29
CA LYS A 374 4.73 -13.88 -2.39
C LYS A 374 5.62 -15.00 -1.88
N THR A 375 5.03 -16.12 -1.48
CA THR A 375 5.80 -17.30 -1.09
C THR A 375 6.47 -17.90 -2.32
N ILE A 376 7.79 -18.02 -2.28
CA ILE A 376 8.54 -18.70 -3.32
C ILE A 376 8.56 -20.18 -3.02
N ALA A 377 8.09 -20.99 -3.97
CA ALA A 377 8.21 -22.44 -3.88
C ALA A 377 9.69 -22.83 -3.83
N CYS A 378 10.08 -23.58 -2.81
CA CYS A 378 11.45 -24.08 -2.68
C CYS A 378 11.59 -25.38 -3.45
N ASP A 379 11.94 -25.29 -4.72
CA ASP A 379 12.13 -26.45 -5.60
C ASP A 379 13.46 -27.16 -5.36
N GLY A 380 13.81 -27.44 -4.12
CA GLY A 380 14.96 -28.27 -3.76
C GLY A 380 16.30 -27.83 -4.36
N PRO A 381 17.15 -28.77 -4.81
CA PRO A 381 18.55 -28.48 -5.19
C PRO A 381 18.71 -27.59 -6.44
N LYS A 382 17.65 -27.31 -7.19
CA LYS A 382 17.71 -26.45 -8.39
C LYS A 382 17.68 -24.95 -8.07
N GLU A 383 17.25 -24.55 -6.87
CA GLU A 383 17.14 -23.15 -6.45
C GLU A 383 18.42 -22.65 -5.79
N ARG A 384 19.47 -22.51 -6.56
CA ARG A 384 20.82 -22.15 -6.07
C ARG A 384 20.84 -20.84 -5.28
N LEU A 385 20.08 -19.81 -5.70
CA LEU A 385 20.05 -18.51 -5.03
C LEU A 385 19.44 -18.64 -3.64
N LEU A 386 18.25 -19.22 -3.52
CA LEU A 386 17.56 -19.36 -2.22
C LEU A 386 18.32 -20.26 -1.24
N ASN A 387 18.94 -21.34 -1.75
CA ASN A 387 19.79 -22.21 -0.95
C ASN A 387 21.01 -21.46 -0.39
N ARG A 388 21.64 -20.61 -1.20
CA ARG A 388 22.75 -19.75 -0.77
C ARG A 388 22.30 -18.77 0.30
N MET A 389 21.11 -18.14 0.13
CA MET A 389 20.54 -17.23 1.11
C MET A 389 20.25 -17.95 2.44
N ALA A 390 19.64 -19.13 2.40
CA ALA A 390 19.38 -19.94 3.59
C ALA A 390 20.68 -20.37 4.28
N PHE A 391 21.69 -20.80 3.53
CA PHE A 391 23.02 -21.14 4.08
C PHE A 391 23.67 -19.94 4.76
N ARG A 392 23.60 -18.74 4.17
CA ARG A 392 24.16 -17.51 4.73
C ARG A 392 23.53 -17.15 6.09
N ILE A 393 22.23 -17.36 6.28
CA ILE A 393 21.58 -17.22 7.59
C ILE A 393 22.24 -18.16 8.61
N THR A 394 22.45 -19.42 8.21
CA THR A 394 23.10 -20.42 9.10
C THR A 394 24.52 -19.99 9.49
N GLU A 395 25.32 -19.51 8.53
CA GLU A 395 26.67 -19.03 8.77
C GLU A 395 26.72 -17.83 9.74
N GLN A 396 25.79 -16.91 9.55
CA GLN A 396 25.75 -15.69 10.35
C GLN A 396 25.12 -15.89 11.73
N THR A 397 24.11 -16.73 11.87
CA THR A 397 23.33 -16.84 13.11
C THR A 397 23.51 -18.16 13.85
N GLY A 398 23.91 -19.21 13.12
CA GLY A 398 23.94 -20.59 13.61
C GLY A 398 22.59 -21.29 13.65
N PHE A 399 21.51 -20.63 13.21
CA PHE A 399 20.20 -21.28 13.05
C PHE A 399 20.23 -22.26 11.88
N GLY A 400 19.59 -23.42 12.02
CA GLY A 400 19.42 -24.35 10.92
C GLY A 400 18.36 -23.82 9.94
N THR A 401 18.73 -23.72 8.67
CA THR A 401 17.85 -23.15 7.62
C THR A 401 17.76 -24.03 6.38
N ASP A 402 18.06 -25.33 6.52
CA ASP A 402 18.04 -26.26 5.38
C ASP A 402 16.60 -26.44 4.88
N ILE A 403 16.31 -25.83 3.73
CA ILE A 403 14.99 -25.85 3.08
C ILE A 403 14.56 -27.23 2.55
N ARG A 404 15.51 -28.20 2.51
CA ARG A 404 15.21 -29.59 2.11
C ARG A 404 14.59 -30.40 3.25
N LYS A 405 14.64 -29.90 4.48
CA LYS A 405 14.00 -30.53 5.64
C LYS A 405 12.52 -30.17 5.69
N GLN A 406 11.69 -31.14 6.04
CA GLN A 406 10.22 -31.05 6.03
C GLN A 406 9.61 -29.86 6.78
N HIS A 407 10.33 -29.24 7.67
CA HIS A 407 9.82 -28.22 8.60
C HIS A 407 10.43 -26.82 8.38
N ASN A 408 11.32 -26.65 7.40
CA ASN A 408 11.87 -25.34 7.09
C ASN A 408 11.01 -24.60 6.05
N ASP A 409 10.47 -23.47 6.46
CA ASP A 409 9.70 -22.60 5.57
C ASP A 409 10.59 -22.01 4.47
N CYS A 410 10.02 -21.80 3.31
CA CYS A 410 10.64 -21.05 2.23
C CYS A 410 10.78 -19.57 2.58
N HIS A 411 11.57 -18.83 1.81
CA HIS A 411 11.56 -17.39 1.91
C HIS A 411 10.22 -16.84 1.39
N THR A 412 9.59 -16.00 2.17
CA THR A 412 8.44 -15.21 1.77
C THR A 412 8.93 -13.86 1.28
N ILE A 413 8.76 -13.56 0.00
CA ILE A 413 9.15 -12.26 -0.58
C ILE A 413 7.91 -11.39 -0.68
N SER A 414 7.99 -10.22 -0.03
CA SER A 414 6.91 -9.26 0.04
C SER A 414 7.32 -7.95 -0.62
N GLU A 415 6.43 -7.40 -1.41
CA GLU A 415 6.54 -6.08 -2.01
C GLU A 415 5.58 -5.11 -1.32
N PHE A 416 6.07 -3.92 -1.02
CA PHE A 416 5.29 -2.81 -0.48
C PHE A 416 5.35 -1.65 -1.46
N TYR A 417 4.20 -1.27 -1.96
CA TYR A 417 4.06 -0.12 -2.84
C TYR A 417 3.69 1.13 -2.07
N LEU A 418 3.34 2.16 -2.79
CA LEU A 418 2.86 3.42 -2.25
C LEU A 418 1.68 3.19 -1.31
N GLY A 419 1.74 3.76 -0.13
CA GLY A 419 0.74 3.55 0.92
C GLY A 419 0.74 2.15 1.55
N GLY A 420 1.48 1.19 1.00
CA GLY A 420 1.55 -0.18 1.52
C GLY A 420 2.10 -0.23 2.93
N THR A 421 1.31 -0.77 3.86
CA THR A 421 1.66 -0.84 5.29
C THR A 421 1.24 -2.17 5.88
N TYR A 422 1.93 -2.60 6.95
CA TYR A 422 1.45 -3.61 7.86
C TYR A 422 1.20 -2.99 9.22
N LEU A 423 0.00 -3.20 9.74
CA LEU A 423 -0.34 -2.82 11.11
C LEU A 423 0.47 -3.64 12.13
N PRO A 424 0.63 -3.14 13.36
CA PRO A 424 1.39 -3.84 14.39
C PRO A 424 0.91 -5.28 14.61
N GLU A 425 1.75 -6.25 14.31
CA GLU A 425 1.48 -7.69 14.44
C GLU A 425 2.68 -8.44 15.03
N THR A 426 2.50 -9.72 15.31
CA THR A 426 3.53 -10.60 15.86
C THR A 426 3.69 -11.81 14.95
N ASP A 427 4.91 -12.33 14.85
CA ASP A 427 5.22 -13.50 14.05
C ASP A 427 5.05 -14.83 14.80
N TYR A 428 4.85 -14.81 16.12
CA TYR A 428 4.58 -16.04 16.86
C TYR A 428 3.13 -16.49 16.63
N LEU A 429 2.94 -17.80 16.59
CA LEU A 429 1.68 -18.43 16.20
C LEU A 429 0.79 -18.83 17.38
N ASN A 430 1.29 -18.70 18.64
CA ASN A 430 0.62 -19.17 19.86
C ASN A 430 0.17 -20.64 19.80
N ARG A 431 0.95 -21.49 19.14
CA ARG A 431 0.62 -22.92 19.01
C ARG A 431 0.90 -23.66 20.32
N PRO A 432 0.05 -24.64 20.70
CA PRO A 432 0.32 -25.48 21.87
C PRO A 432 1.63 -26.25 21.69
N LYS A 433 2.42 -26.37 22.77
CA LYS A 433 3.73 -27.03 22.81
C LYS A 433 3.70 -28.56 22.61
N THR A 434 2.55 -29.13 22.27
CA THR A 434 2.23 -30.57 22.49
C THR A 434 2.55 -31.53 21.38
N SER A 435 3.14 -31.13 20.25
CA SER A 435 3.47 -32.09 19.19
C SER A 435 4.89 -31.95 18.68
N LEU A 436 5.72 -32.94 18.99
CA LEU A 436 7.07 -33.10 18.43
C LEU A 436 7.10 -33.31 16.91
N TYR A 437 5.94 -33.64 16.31
CA TYR A 437 5.77 -33.87 14.87
C TYR A 437 5.38 -32.61 14.08
N GLN A 438 5.10 -31.50 14.75
CA GLN A 438 4.81 -30.22 14.09
C GLN A 438 6.02 -29.30 14.11
N PRO A 439 6.16 -28.37 13.14
CA PRO A 439 7.35 -27.51 13.05
C PRO A 439 7.58 -26.61 14.26
N GLY A 440 6.64 -26.54 15.19
CA GLY A 440 6.68 -25.65 16.37
C GLY A 440 6.32 -24.21 16.01
N ASP A 441 6.50 -23.30 16.99
CA ASP A 441 6.27 -21.87 16.80
C ASP A 441 7.50 -21.19 16.17
N ASN A 442 7.32 -19.98 15.65
CA ASN A 442 8.41 -19.16 15.11
C ASN A 442 9.27 -18.60 16.24
N ILE A 443 10.45 -19.16 16.44
CA ILE A 443 11.37 -18.71 17.49
C ILE A 443 12.05 -17.38 17.12
N VAL A 444 12.44 -17.24 15.86
CA VAL A 444 13.16 -16.08 15.33
C VAL A 444 12.68 -15.78 13.92
N THR A 445 12.60 -14.51 13.60
CA THR A 445 12.38 -14.01 12.24
C THR A 445 13.67 -13.39 11.71
N TRP A 446 14.00 -13.75 10.48
CA TRP A 446 15.03 -13.12 9.68
C TRP A 446 14.42 -12.47 8.46
N THR A 447 14.75 -11.20 8.20
CA THR A 447 14.26 -10.48 7.04
C THR A 447 15.41 -9.82 6.29
N TYR A 448 15.63 -10.24 5.05
CA TYR A 448 16.52 -9.53 4.11
C TYR A 448 15.83 -8.27 3.61
N LEU A 449 16.57 -7.18 3.56
CA LEU A 449 16.13 -5.90 3.00
C LEU A 449 16.64 -5.82 1.55
N LEU A 450 15.73 -5.97 0.59
CA LEU A 450 16.09 -6.15 -0.81
C LEU A 450 16.11 -4.84 -1.60
N SER A 451 15.57 -3.76 -1.03
CA SER A 451 15.53 -2.45 -1.66
C SER A 451 15.60 -1.33 -0.64
N ASP A 452 15.94 -0.13 -1.12
CA ASP A 452 15.97 1.13 -0.36
C ASP A 452 14.76 1.98 -0.79
N PRO A 453 13.67 2.02 -0.02
CA PRO A 453 12.63 3.02 -0.27
C PRO A 453 13.21 4.43 -0.07
N GLU A 454 12.90 5.34 -0.98
CA GLU A 454 13.43 6.70 -0.95
C GLU A 454 12.84 7.52 0.20
N ASP A 455 11.57 7.28 0.53
CA ASP A 455 10.91 7.89 1.69
C ASP A 455 9.85 6.96 2.27
N GLY A 456 9.68 7.00 3.59
CA GLY A 456 8.80 6.08 4.32
C GLY A 456 9.38 4.68 4.49
N GLY A 457 8.51 3.68 4.53
CA GLY A 457 8.88 2.24 4.48
C GLY A 457 9.67 1.70 5.68
N LEU A 458 9.75 2.38 6.81
CA LEU A 458 10.47 1.93 8.00
C LEU A 458 9.89 0.61 8.55
N ILE A 459 10.72 -0.18 9.21
CA ILE A 459 10.29 -1.27 10.09
C ILE A 459 10.30 -0.74 11.52
N VAL A 460 9.17 -0.82 12.22
CA VAL A 460 9.04 -0.22 13.54
C VAL A 460 8.59 -1.24 14.59
N PHE A 461 9.07 -1.07 15.83
CA PHE A 461 8.68 -1.87 16.99
C PHE A 461 8.05 -0.93 18.02
N PRO A 462 6.71 -0.76 18.02
CA PRO A 462 6.03 0.26 18.82
C PRO A 462 6.27 0.15 20.34
N LYS A 463 6.35 -1.08 20.86
CA LYS A 463 6.62 -1.31 22.31
C LYS A 463 8.07 -0.98 22.71
N LEU A 464 8.98 -0.96 21.74
CA LEU A 464 10.41 -0.68 21.97
C LEU A 464 10.82 0.73 21.59
N LYS A 465 9.91 1.50 21.01
CA LYS A 465 10.18 2.85 20.46
C LYS A 465 11.33 2.82 19.43
N LEU A 466 11.25 1.90 18.49
CA LEU A 466 12.31 1.59 17.56
C LEU A 466 11.83 1.76 16.13
N SER A 467 12.60 2.50 15.33
CA SER A 467 12.41 2.66 13.89
C SER A 467 13.70 2.27 13.17
N ILE A 468 13.59 1.38 12.20
CA ILE A 468 14.72 0.82 11.46
C ILE A 468 14.52 1.12 9.97
N PRO A 469 15.45 1.83 9.31
CA PRO A 469 15.38 2.05 7.88
C PRO A 469 15.65 0.74 7.13
N CYS A 470 15.05 0.59 5.96
CA CYS A 470 15.40 -0.48 5.04
C CYS A 470 16.61 -0.05 4.22
N VAL A 471 17.73 -0.77 4.37
CA VAL A 471 18.96 -0.57 3.59
C VAL A 471 19.21 -1.82 2.77
N LYS A 472 19.22 -1.69 1.45
CA LYS A 472 19.44 -2.81 0.51
C LYS A 472 20.73 -3.56 0.85
N GLY A 473 20.67 -4.87 0.85
CA GLY A 473 21.82 -5.72 1.18
C GLY A 473 21.95 -6.05 2.67
N SER A 474 21.22 -5.38 3.54
CA SER A 474 21.19 -5.66 4.98
C SER A 474 20.14 -6.72 5.34
N ALA A 475 20.18 -7.22 6.58
CA ALA A 475 19.15 -8.11 7.10
C ALA A 475 18.86 -7.81 8.58
N LEU A 476 17.60 -7.96 8.94
CA LEU A 476 17.13 -7.75 10.31
C LEU A 476 16.72 -9.09 10.93
N LEU A 477 17.15 -9.33 12.16
CA LEU A 477 16.78 -10.50 12.95
C LEU A 477 16.15 -10.06 14.27
N TRP A 478 15.04 -10.72 14.66
CA TRP A 478 14.44 -10.53 15.98
C TRP A 478 13.86 -11.82 16.56
N TRP A 479 13.86 -11.88 17.88
CA TRP A 479 13.32 -13.01 18.63
C TRP A 479 11.83 -12.84 18.89
N ASN A 480 11.05 -13.89 18.60
CA ASN A 480 9.60 -13.93 18.81
C ASN A 480 9.18 -14.65 20.07
N LEU A 481 10.05 -15.53 20.57
CA LEU A 481 9.84 -16.27 21.80
C LEU A 481 10.93 -15.93 22.82
N LYS A 482 10.55 -16.00 24.10
CA LYS A 482 11.49 -15.97 25.21
C LYS A 482 12.18 -17.33 25.37
N LEU A 483 13.18 -17.42 26.24
CA LEU A 483 13.90 -18.65 26.56
C LEU A 483 13.03 -19.78 27.04
N ASP A 484 12.02 -19.44 27.86
CA ASP A 484 11.09 -20.42 28.40
C ASP A 484 10.09 -20.91 27.32
N GLY A 485 10.24 -20.46 26.08
CA GLY A 485 9.36 -20.77 24.94
C GLY A 485 8.03 -20.06 24.97
N THR A 486 7.83 -19.10 25.88
CA THR A 486 6.65 -18.23 25.86
C THR A 486 6.82 -17.12 24.84
N SER A 487 5.71 -16.58 24.36
CA SER A 487 5.70 -15.49 23.39
C SER A 487 6.39 -14.24 23.94
N GLU A 488 7.13 -13.52 23.10
CA GLU A 488 7.73 -12.23 23.43
C GLU A 488 6.83 -11.08 22.93
N PRO A 489 6.00 -10.48 23.80
CA PRO A 489 5.04 -9.45 23.35
C PRO A 489 5.70 -8.18 22.82
N LYS A 490 6.98 -7.93 23.13
CA LYS A 490 7.72 -6.76 22.65
C LYS A 490 8.21 -6.93 21.21
N SER A 491 8.11 -8.14 20.63
CA SER A 491 8.44 -8.39 19.23
C SER A 491 7.35 -7.90 18.27
N VAL A 492 6.24 -7.36 18.77
CA VAL A 492 5.26 -6.66 17.96
C VAL A 492 5.96 -5.64 17.09
N HIS A 493 5.81 -5.78 15.79
CA HIS A 493 6.42 -4.90 14.79
C HIS A 493 5.39 -4.51 13.73
N ALA A 494 5.73 -3.50 12.96
CA ALA A 494 4.90 -2.98 11.88
C ALA A 494 5.78 -2.44 10.75
N HIS A 495 5.19 -2.30 9.57
CA HIS A 495 5.84 -1.68 8.44
C HIS A 495 5.12 -0.39 8.09
N CYS A 496 5.86 0.72 8.13
CA CYS A 496 5.33 2.03 7.74
C CYS A 496 5.00 2.08 6.26
N PRO A 497 4.00 2.85 5.85
CA PRO A 497 3.71 3.08 4.44
C PRO A 497 4.93 3.61 3.70
N VAL A 498 5.10 3.14 2.48
CA VAL A 498 6.06 3.69 1.54
C VAL A 498 5.47 4.99 1.00
N ILE A 499 6.17 6.10 1.21
CA ILE A 499 5.79 7.40 0.64
C ILE A 499 6.33 7.47 -0.79
N ARG A 500 7.59 7.01 -0.98
CA ARG A 500 8.26 7.09 -2.28
C ARG A 500 9.19 5.90 -2.51
N GLY A 501 9.23 5.45 -3.76
CA GLY A 501 9.99 4.27 -4.17
C GLY A 501 9.26 2.98 -3.86
N ARG A 502 10.01 1.90 -3.76
CA ARG A 502 9.49 0.55 -3.49
C ARG A 502 10.24 -0.09 -2.35
N LYS A 503 9.53 -0.85 -1.54
CA LYS A 503 10.12 -1.66 -0.49
C LYS A 503 9.92 -3.13 -0.79
N TRP A 504 11.02 -3.86 -0.89
CA TRP A 504 11.06 -5.31 -1.04
C TRP A 504 11.79 -5.94 0.13
N ILE A 505 11.20 -6.97 0.70
CA ILE A 505 11.82 -7.77 1.77
C ILE A 505 11.67 -9.25 1.47
N ALA A 506 12.59 -10.06 2.01
CA ALA A 506 12.47 -11.52 1.98
C ALA A 506 12.60 -12.06 3.41
N THR A 507 11.49 -12.56 3.94
CA THR A 507 11.38 -13.05 5.31
C THR A 507 11.51 -14.56 5.36
N LYS A 508 12.24 -15.05 6.36
CA LYS A 508 12.35 -16.47 6.69
C LYS A 508 12.10 -16.68 8.17
N PHE A 509 11.17 -17.56 8.48
CA PHE A 509 10.88 -17.97 9.85
C PHE A 509 11.74 -19.18 10.24
N MET A 510 12.38 -19.14 11.41
CA MET A 510 13.03 -20.28 12.01
C MET A 510 12.11 -20.91 13.03
N ARG A 511 11.77 -22.19 12.81
CA ARG A 511 10.86 -22.95 13.65
C ARG A 511 11.57 -23.51 14.88
N ALA A 512 10.88 -23.53 16.02
CA ALA A 512 11.45 -23.97 17.29
C ALA A 512 11.96 -25.42 17.23
N ASN A 513 11.18 -26.35 16.68
CA ASN A 513 11.53 -27.77 16.67
C ASN A 513 12.77 -28.09 15.83
N ASP A 514 13.05 -27.31 14.80
CA ASP A 514 14.25 -27.49 13.97
C ASP A 514 15.54 -27.02 14.68
N GLN A 515 15.41 -26.27 15.77
CA GLN A 515 16.53 -25.67 16.48
C GLN A 515 16.89 -26.40 17.80
N ILE A 516 16.00 -27.22 18.36
CA ILE A 516 16.14 -27.88 19.66
C ILE A 516 17.45 -28.70 19.77
N ILE A 517 17.82 -29.42 18.72
CA ILE A 517 19.04 -30.26 18.71
C ILE A 517 20.30 -29.40 18.64
N LYS A 518 20.25 -28.22 18.03
CA LYS A 518 21.41 -27.34 17.82
C LYS A 518 21.63 -26.33 18.94
N ARG A 519 20.56 -25.97 19.62
CA ARG A 519 20.55 -25.04 20.76
C ARG A 519 19.74 -25.65 21.88
N GLY A 520 20.42 -26.44 22.73
CA GLY A 520 19.83 -26.88 24.00
C GLY A 520 19.46 -25.67 24.86
N CYS A 521 18.41 -25.81 25.67
CA CYS A 521 18.06 -24.79 26.66
C CYS A 521 19.26 -24.60 27.61
N ARG A 522 19.98 -23.52 27.47
CA ARG A 522 21.02 -23.08 28.40
C ARG A 522 20.58 -21.78 29.03
N ASP A 523 20.48 -21.77 30.35
CA ASP A 523 20.09 -20.59 31.15
C ASP A 523 21.07 -19.41 31.04
N SER A 524 22.24 -19.59 30.43
CA SER A 524 23.37 -18.65 30.54
C SER A 524 23.67 -17.82 29.29
N ASP A 525 23.02 -18.03 28.14
CA ASP A 525 23.44 -17.39 26.86
C ASP A 525 22.44 -16.32 26.33
N LEU A 526 21.71 -15.69 27.23
CA LEU A 526 20.74 -14.63 26.82
C LEU A 526 21.00 -13.32 27.52
#